data_f863caf2c7c956cc102ec646f09ed727
#
_entry.id   f863caf2c7c956cc102ec646f09ed727
#
_cell.length_a   1.000
_cell.length_b   1.000
_cell.length_c   1.000
_cell.angle_alpha   90.00
_cell.angle_beta   90.00
_cell.angle_gamma   90.00
#
_symmetry.space_group_name_H-M   'P 1'
#
loop_
_entity.id
_entity.type
_entity.pdbx_description
1 polymer ?
#
loop_
_entity_poly.entity_id
_entity_poly.type
_entity_poly.pdbx_seq_one_letter_code
_entity_poly.pdbx_strand_id
1 'polypeptide(L)' 'MPTKKFMVAIAAEMHRIFKNLPEEPDERTRLFDAMIVALADVLESSNERFLRDKFFAAIYHPKA' A
#
# COMPACT_ATOMS: atom_id res chain seq x y z
N MET A 1 -10.47 -10.02 -11.83
CA MET A 1 -9.81 -8.70 -11.74
C MET A 1 -10.00 -8.10 -10.35
N PRO A 2 -8.99 -7.45 -9.81
CA PRO A 2 -9.15 -6.77 -8.52
C PRO A 2 -10.18 -5.65 -8.66
N THR A 3 -11.10 -5.60 -7.71
CA THR A 3 -12.09 -4.53 -7.66
C THR A 3 -11.58 -3.40 -6.78
N LYS A 4 -12.23 -2.24 -6.83
CA LYS A 4 -11.91 -1.13 -5.94
C LYS A 4 -12.01 -1.57 -4.48
N LYS A 5 -13.02 -2.35 -4.15
CA LYS A 5 -13.23 -2.87 -2.80
C LYS A 5 -12.05 -3.74 -2.34
N PHE A 6 -11.56 -4.59 -3.25
CA PHE A 6 -10.42 -5.45 -2.97
C PHE A 6 -9.15 -4.61 -2.72
N MET A 7 -8.93 -3.60 -3.54
CA MET A 7 -7.77 -2.71 -3.38
C MET A 7 -7.83 -1.90 -2.09
N VAL A 8 -9.02 -1.44 -1.71
CA VAL A 8 -9.21 -0.74 -0.45
C VAL A 8 -8.89 -1.66 0.73
N ALA A 9 -9.32 -2.92 0.64
CA ALA A 9 -9.05 -3.90 1.70
C ALA A 9 -7.54 -4.17 1.81
N ILE A 10 -6.83 -4.31 0.69
CA ILE A 10 -5.38 -4.50 0.70
C ILE A 10 -4.70 -3.29 1.35
N ALA A 11 -5.09 -2.09 0.94
CA ALA A 11 -4.49 -0.87 1.49
C ALA A 11 -4.72 -0.76 3.00
N ALA A 12 -5.91 -1.13 3.46
CA ALA A 12 -6.24 -1.09 4.89
C ALA A 12 -5.36 -2.06 5.68
N GLU A 13 -5.12 -3.27 5.15
CA GLU A 13 -4.25 -4.24 5.81
C GLU A 13 -2.80 -3.80 5.80
N MET A 14 -2.34 -3.20 4.71
CA MET A 14 -0.98 -2.67 4.64
C MET A 14 -0.80 -1.52 5.62
N HIS A 15 -1.81 -0.65 5.75
CA HIS A 15 -1.76 0.42 6.74
C HIS A 15 -1.64 -0.14 8.16
N ARG A 16 -2.37 -1.21 8.46
CA ARG A 16 -2.30 -1.84 9.77
C ARG A 16 -0.88 -2.33 10.08
N ILE A 17 -0.20 -2.88 9.10
CA ILE A 17 1.18 -3.31 9.25
C ILE A 17 2.09 -2.09 9.40
N PHE A 18 1.88 -1.08 8.57
CA PHE A 18 2.69 0.13 8.58
C PHE A 18 2.69 0.82 9.94
N LYS A 19 1.53 0.95 10.56
CA LYS A 19 1.46 1.65 11.85
C LYS A 19 2.06 0.86 13.00
N ASN A 20 2.37 -0.42 12.79
CA ASN A 20 3.07 -1.24 13.77
C ASN A 20 4.59 -1.25 13.55
N LEU A 21 5.08 -0.57 12.52
CA LEU A 21 6.51 -0.42 12.29
C LEU A 21 7.09 0.60 13.28
N PRO A 22 8.43 0.53 13.51
CA PRO A 22 9.07 1.50 14.41
C PRO A 22 8.93 2.92 13.89
N GLU A 23 8.84 3.89 14.78
CA GLU A 23 8.75 5.30 14.40
C GLU A 23 9.96 5.74 13.60
N GLU A 24 11.15 5.28 14.01
CA GLU A 24 12.37 5.56 13.28
C GLU A 24 12.53 4.53 12.17
N PRO A 25 12.69 4.97 10.90
CA PRO A 25 12.86 4.04 9.80
C PRO A 25 14.09 3.14 10.01
N ASP A 26 13.90 1.85 9.77
CA ASP A 26 14.98 0.87 9.83
C ASP A 26 14.84 -0.09 8.63
N GLU A 27 15.53 -1.22 8.66
CA GLU A 27 15.49 -2.19 7.58
C GLU A 27 14.08 -2.73 7.33
N ARG A 28 13.29 -2.88 8.38
CA ARG A 28 11.91 -3.35 8.24
C ARG A 28 11.07 -2.36 7.46
N THR A 29 11.26 -1.07 7.73
CA THR A 29 10.55 -0.02 7.02
C THR A 29 10.94 -0.01 5.54
N ARG A 30 12.22 -0.14 5.25
CA ARG A 30 12.71 -0.17 3.85
C ARG A 30 12.16 -1.38 3.12
N LEU A 31 12.15 -2.53 3.76
CA LEU A 31 11.61 -3.74 3.17
C LEU A 31 10.12 -3.60 2.92
N PHE A 32 9.40 -3.04 3.89
CA PHE A 32 7.97 -2.80 3.74
C PHE A 32 7.70 -1.89 2.54
N ASP A 33 8.42 -0.78 2.43
CA ASP A 33 8.25 0.16 1.32
C ASP A 33 8.52 -0.50 -0.02
N ALA A 34 9.57 -1.32 -0.11
CA ALA A 34 9.89 -2.03 -1.33
C ALA A 34 8.78 -3.01 -1.73
N MET A 35 8.20 -3.69 -0.74
CA MET A 35 7.09 -4.61 -0.98
C MET A 35 5.85 -3.86 -1.46
N ILE A 36 5.58 -2.69 -0.90
CA ILE A 36 4.43 -1.88 -1.31
C ILE A 36 4.59 -1.39 -2.74
N VAL A 37 5.79 -0.95 -3.12
CA VAL A 37 6.06 -0.54 -4.49
C VAL A 37 5.87 -1.71 -5.46
N ALA A 38 6.38 -2.88 -5.10
CA ALA A 38 6.21 -4.07 -5.94
C ALA A 38 4.74 -4.45 -6.10
N LEU A 39 3.99 -4.37 -5.01
CA LEU A 39 2.56 -4.65 -5.05
C LEU A 39 1.82 -3.64 -5.92
N ALA A 40 2.18 -2.37 -5.82
CA ALA A 40 1.59 -1.33 -6.66
C ALA A 40 1.86 -1.56 -8.14
N ASP A 41 3.08 -2.02 -8.46
CA ASP A 41 3.43 -2.34 -9.85
C ASP A 41 2.55 -3.47 -10.41
N VAL A 42 2.33 -4.50 -9.61
CA VAL A 42 1.48 -5.62 -10.01
C VAL A 42 0.03 -5.16 -10.21
N LEU A 43 -0.48 -4.37 -9.27
CA LEU A 43 -1.85 -3.87 -9.37
C LEU A 43 -2.02 -2.96 -10.59
N GLU A 44 -1.03 -2.12 -10.86
CA GLU A 44 -1.07 -1.22 -12.00
C GLU A 44 -1.06 -2.00 -13.31
N SER A 45 -0.26 -3.05 -13.41
CA SER A 45 -0.21 -3.85 -14.63
C SER A 45 -1.48 -4.69 -14.83
N SER A 46 -2.20 -4.98 -13.75
CA SER A 46 -3.42 -5.77 -13.79
C SER A 46 -4.68 -4.92 -14.01
N ASN A 47 -4.59 -3.62 -13.77
CA ASN A 47 -5.76 -2.75 -13.81
C ASN A 47 -5.35 -1.35 -14.29
N GLU A 48 -5.77 -0.99 -15.50
CA GLU A 48 -5.45 0.29 -16.12
C GLU A 48 -5.95 1.50 -15.32
N ARG A 49 -6.98 1.28 -14.51
CA ARG A 49 -7.59 2.35 -13.72
C ARG A 49 -6.98 2.46 -12.32
N PHE A 50 -5.99 1.64 -12.01
CA PHE A 50 -5.35 1.68 -10.71
C PHE A 50 -4.59 3.00 -10.55
N LEU A 51 -4.84 3.68 -9.43
CA LEU A 51 -4.19 4.95 -9.12
C LEU A 51 -3.18 4.75 -8.00
N ARG A 52 -1.90 4.73 -8.37
CA ARG A 52 -0.80 4.51 -7.41
C ARG A 52 -0.83 5.51 -6.27
N ASP A 53 -1.04 6.79 -6.60
CA ASP A 53 -1.02 7.84 -5.59
C ASP A 53 -2.08 7.64 -4.52
N LYS A 54 -3.27 7.23 -4.93
CA LYS A 54 -4.35 6.95 -3.98
C LYS A 54 -4.07 5.72 -3.15
N PHE A 55 -3.45 4.71 -3.75
CA PHE A 55 -3.07 3.50 -3.05
C PHE A 55 -2.05 3.81 -1.97
N PHE A 56 -0.99 4.54 -2.32
CA PHE A 56 0.03 4.93 -1.36
C PHE A 56 -0.55 5.81 -0.25
N ALA A 57 -1.40 6.77 -0.60
CA ALA A 57 -2.04 7.62 0.40
C ALA A 57 -2.89 6.81 1.38
N ALA A 58 -3.60 5.80 0.88
CA ALA A 58 -4.43 4.96 1.74
C ALA A 58 -3.59 4.13 2.72
N ILE A 59 -2.35 3.81 2.37
CA ILE A 59 -1.45 3.06 3.24
C ILE A 59 -0.74 3.98 4.22
N TYR A 60 -0.17 5.08 3.74
CA TYR A 60 0.70 5.92 4.55
C TYR A 60 -0.02 7.10 5.21
N HIS A 61 -1.07 7.61 4.58
CA HIS A 61 -1.78 8.80 5.05
C HIS A 61 -3.29 8.64 4.88
N PRO A 62 -3.88 7.59 5.46
CA PRO A 62 -5.33 7.38 5.32
C PRO A 62 -6.07 8.52 6.00
N LYS A 63 -7.15 8.97 5.38
CA LYS A 63 -8.02 9.94 6.01
C LYS A 63 -8.83 9.28 7.11
N ALA A 64 -8.90 9.94 8.22
CA ALA A 64 -9.69 9.47 9.35
C ALA A 64 -11.18 9.46 9.01
#